data_c5c6138c22780971d69d158237dcb240
#
_entry.id   c5c6138c22780971d69d158237dcb240
#
_cell.length_a   1.000
_cell.length_b   1.000
_cell.length_c   1.000
_cell.angle_alpha   90.00
_cell.angle_beta   90.00
_cell.angle_gamma   90.00
#
_symmetry.space_group_name_H-M   'P 1'
#
loop_
_entity.id
_entity.type
_entity.pdbx_description
1 polymer ?
#
loop_
_entity_poly.entity_id
_entity_poly.type
_entity_poly.pdbx_seq_one_letter_code
_entity_poly.pdbx_strand_id
1 'polypeptide(L)'
;MKNKYIIIDTETTGFHPYDGDELLQVSIIDTDGNVLFDEYFKPQHRTEWKEAEQVNGISPEMVADRPAISEKISEINAIIENSDTIIGYNTQFDIGFLKANGAIVPDDLETVDVMEDFAKIYGEWNSARGSYKWQKLTRAAEYYGYDWSQRAETAHNSLGDCYATLFVYDKINTDTMVIERVIDGKRVGIELTPAEISQAYYIKENDDRRQDILNALDEMDSLKIGNIDISNDFLKKSTTFINDVIYRYEKMDDHLEDYNMAIEDLSLIHI
;
A
#
# COMPACT_ATOMS: atom_id res chain seq x y z
N MET A 1 10.71 -23.30 2.23
CA MET A 1 9.80 -22.61 1.28
C MET A 1 10.15 -21.14 1.39
N LYS A 2 10.32 -20.41 0.28
CA LYS A 2 10.47 -18.96 0.33
C LYS A 2 9.18 -18.37 0.91
N ASN A 3 9.29 -17.48 1.89
CA ASN A 3 8.20 -16.60 2.27
C ASN A 3 8.06 -15.57 1.14
N LYS A 4 7.06 -15.76 0.32
CA LYS A 4 6.90 -15.00 -0.91
C LYS A 4 6.84 -13.50 -0.68
N TYR A 5 6.21 -13.08 0.41
CA TYR A 5 5.96 -11.68 0.77
C TYR A 5 6.39 -11.44 2.21
N ILE A 6 7.08 -10.34 2.44
CA ILE A 6 7.41 -9.85 3.78
C ILE A 6 6.93 -8.42 3.92
N ILE A 7 6.48 -8.07 5.10
CA ILE A 7 6.12 -6.72 5.48
C ILE A 7 7.23 -6.17 6.36
N ILE A 8 7.75 -4.99 6.03
CA ILE A 8 8.79 -4.31 6.81
C ILE A 8 8.32 -2.94 7.28
N ASP A 9 8.84 -2.54 8.43
CA ASP A 9 8.74 -1.18 8.94
C ASP A 9 9.94 -0.89 9.83
N THR A 10 10.35 0.38 9.91
CA THR A 10 11.52 0.81 10.69
C THR A 10 11.24 2.07 11.49
N GLU A 11 11.75 2.10 12.73
CA GLU A 11 11.85 3.34 13.52
C GLU A 11 13.27 3.87 13.45
N THR A 12 13.39 5.20 13.36
CA THR A 12 14.65 5.86 13.07
C THR A 12 14.86 7.11 13.92
N THR A 13 16.08 7.61 13.96
CA THR A 13 16.42 8.86 14.64
C THR A 13 16.04 10.11 13.83
N GLY A 14 15.63 9.96 12.56
CA GLY A 14 15.26 11.04 11.65
C GLY A 14 14.90 10.51 10.27
N PHE A 15 15.02 11.34 9.24
CA PHE A 15 14.51 11.04 7.89
C PHE A 15 15.59 10.78 6.83
N HIS A 16 16.88 10.94 7.19
CA HIS A 16 17.98 11.03 6.23
C HIS A 16 19.03 9.94 6.47
N PRO A 17 18.85 8.71 5.94
CA PRO A 17 19.75 7.58 6.21
C PRO A 17 21.19 7.82 5.76
N TYR A 18 21.41 8.68 4.76
CA TYR A 18 22.74 9.01 4.24
C TYR A 18 23.36 10.29 4.84
N ASP A 19 22.59 11.01 5.69
CA ASP A 19 23.01 12.24 6.36
C ASP A 19 23.15 12.05 7.88
N GLY A 20 23.30 10.79 8.31
CA GLY A 20 23.66 10.42 9.69
C GLY A 20 22.49 10.12 10.61
N ASP A 21 21.27 9.95 10.08
CA ASP A 21 20.20 9.36 10.85
C ASP A 21 20.32 7.83 10.87
N GLU A 22 19.92 7.19 11.97
CA GLU A 22 20.19 5.78 12.25
C GLU A 22 18.91 5.03 12.61
N LEU A 23 18.95 3.70 12.45
CA LEU A 23 17.89 2.79 12.83
C LEU A 23 17.77 2.64 14.36
N LEU A 24 16.55 2.65 14.86
CA LEU A 24 16.19 2.42 16.27
C LEU A 24 15.44 1.10 16.47
N GLN A 25 14.58 0.71 15.51
CA GLN A 25 13.88 -0.56 15.52
C GLN A 25 13.71 -1.03 14.05
N VAL A 26 13.76 -2.33 13.84
CA VAL A 26 13.40 -2.97 12.56
C VAL A 26 12.47 -4.12 12.90
N SER A 27 11.35 -4.19 12.21
CA SER A 27 10.41 -5.30 12.28
C SER A 27 10.13 -5.85 10.90
N ILE A 28 10.06 -7.17 10.80
CA ILE A 28 9.71 -7.90 9.58
C ILE A 28 8.73 -9.02 9.97
N ILE A 29 7.61 -9.07 9.28
CA ILE A 29 6.61 -10.14 9.44
C ILE A 29 6.33 -10.80 8.08
N ASP A 30 5.76 -12.00 8.09
CA ASP A 30 5.18 -12.60 6.87
C ASP A 30 3.70 -12.23 6.71
N THR A 31 3.08 -12.66 5.62
CA THR A 31 1.65 -12.39 5.35
C THR A 31 0.68 -13.17 6.24
N ASP A 32 1.17 -14.16 7.00
CA ASP A 32 0.38 -14.83 8.03
C ASP A 32 0.46 -14.09 9.39
N GLY A 33 1.26 -12.99 9.45
CA GLY A 33 1.50 -12.19 10.64
C GLY A 33 2.52 -12.82 11.60
N ASN A 34 3.30 -13.80 11.16
CA ASN A 34 4.38 -14.34 11.99
C ASN A 34 5.58 -13.38 11.97
N VAL A 35 6.13 -13.11 13.15
CA VAL A 35 7.32 -12.28 13.30
C VAL A 35 8.53 -13.04 12.80
N LEU A 36 9.18 -12.53 11.76
CA LEU A 36 10.44 -13.05 11.23
C LEU A 36 11.63 -12.35 11.87
N PHE A 37 11.47 -11.07 12.21
CA PHE A 37 12.46 -10.24 12.88
C PHE A 37 11.78 -9.10 13.64
N ASP A 38 12.23 -8.79 14.86
CA ASP A 38 11.83 -7.62 15.62
C ASP A 38 12.89 -7.29 16.67
N GLU A 39 13.68 -6.24 16.44
CA GLU A 39 14.79 -5.86 17.32
C GLU A 39 14.95 -4.34 17.39
N TYR A 40 15.27 -3.87 18.60
CA TYR A 40 15.73 -2.51 18.85
C TYR A 40 17.25 -2.41 18.71
N PHE A 41 17.72 -1.26 18.24
CA PHE A 41 19.14 -1.01 17.97
C PHE A 41 19.65 0.23 18.68
N LYS A 42 20.91 0.13 19.11
CA LYS A 42 21.65 1.27 19.63
C LYS A 42 22.30 2.03 18.47
N PRO A 43 21.94 3.31 18.26
CA PRO A 43 22.65 4.17 17.31
C PRO A 43 24.15 4.28 17.63
N GLN A 44 24.98 4.38 16.59
CA GLN A 44 26.45 4.43 16.77
C GLN A 44 26.97 5.88 16.89
N HIS A 45 26.25 6.83 16.29
CA HIS A 45 26.69 8.23 16.18
C HIS A 45 25.70 9.21 16.81
N ARG A 46 24.40 8.97 16.68
CA ARG A 46 23.37 9.79 17.31
C ARG A 46 23.26 9.47 18.79
N THR A 47 23.30 10.51 19.62
CA THR A 47 23.14 10.39 21.09
C THR A 47 21.79 10.93 21.59
N GLU A 48 21.10 11.71 20.77
CA GLU A 48 19.75 12.23 21.03
C GLU A 48 18.99 12.42 19.70
N TRP A 49 17.65 12.24 19.75
CA TRP A 49 16.73 12.38 18.61
C TRP A 49 15.35 12.82 19.09
N LYS A 50 15.28 13.93 19.81
CA LYS A 50 14.08 14.42 20.52
C LYS A 50 12.83 14.51 19.66
N GLU A 51 12.96 14.89 18.39
CA GLU A 51 11.82 14.99 17.47
C GLU A 51 11.29 13.62 17.07
N ALA A 52 12.17 12.66 16.76
CA ALA A 52 11.79 11.29 16.46
C ALA A 52 11.26 10.57 17.72
N GLU A 53 11.88 10.79 18.90
CA GLU A 53 11.42 10.24 20.17
C GLU A 53 9.98 10.68 20.53
N GLN A 54 9.59 11.92 20.19
CA GLN A 54 8.22 12.39 20.38
C GLN A 54 7.21 11.63 19.52
N VAL A 55 7.65 11.05 18.41
CA VAL A 55 6.80 10.31 17.47
C VAL A 55 6.79 8.83 17.82
N ASN A 56 7.97 8.19 17.92
CA ASN A 56 8.09 6.74 18.10
C ASN A 56 8.24 6.29 19.56
N GLY A 57 8.46 7.23 20.49
CA GLY A 57 8.60 6.93 21.91
C GLY A 57 9.89 6.22 22.31
N ILE A 58 10.84 6.04 21.38
CA ILE A 58 12.10 5.34 21.65
C ILE A 58 13.13 6.33 22.18
N SER A 59 13.39 6.27 23.48
CA SER A 59 14.41 7.12 24.11
C SER A 59 15.83 6.52 24.00
N PRO A 60 16.87 7.34 24.15
CA PRO A 60 18.26 6.85 24.22
C PRO A 60 18.48 5.77 25.28
N GLU A 61 17.80 5.87 26.43
CA GLU A 61 17.90 4.91 27.51
C GLU A 61 17.31 3.54 27.15
N MET A 62 16.24 3.49 26.36
CA MET A 62 15.61 2.24 25.93
C MET A 62 16.53 1.41 25.05
N VAL A 63 17.41 2.04 24.29
CA VAL A 63 18.31 1.38 23.33
C VAL A 63 19.78 1.34 23.78
N ALA A 64 20.08 1.86 24.99
CA ALA A 64 21.45 1.99 25.47
C ALA A 64 22.22 0.65 25.51
N ASP A 65 21.54 -0.43 25.84
CA ASP A 65 22.10 -1.79 25.95
C ASP A 65 21.69 -2.70 24.79
N ARG A 66 21.16 -2.14 23.69
CA ARG A 66 20.78 -2.89 22.50
C ARG A 66 21.98 -3.10 21.58
N PRO A 67 21.97 -4.17 20.75
CA PRO A 67 23.02 -4.39 19.78
C PRO A 67 23.08 -3.27 18.74
N ALA A 68 24.21 -3.13 18.06
CA ALA A 68 24.30 -2.34 16.85
C ALA A 68 23.61 -3.08 15.69
N ILE A 69 23.02 -2.36 14.74
CA ILE A 69 22.39 -2.96 13.55
C ILE A 69 23.36 -3.85 12.77
N SER A 70 24.65 -3.48 12.72
CA SER A 70 25.71 -4.25 12.07
C SER A 70 25.89 -5.68 12.61
N GLU A 71 25.48 -5.95 13.84
CA GLU A 71 25.51 -7.27 14.44
C GLU A 71 24.37 -8.17 13.94
N LYS A 72 23.32 -7.57 13.40
CA LYS A 72 22.09 -8.27 12.97
C LYS A 72 21.80 -8.20 11.47
N ILE A 73 22.54 -7.39 10.73
CA ILE A 73 22.29 -7.16 9.30
C ILE A 73 22.34 -8.46 8.48
N SER A 74 23.15 -9.44 8.87
CA SER A 74 23.21 -10.73 8.19
C SER A 74 21.92 -11.56 8.35
N GLU A 75 21.24 -11.41 9.47
CA GLU A 75 19.94 -12.05 9.72
C GLU A 75 18.84 -11.41 8.86
N ILE A 76 18.81 -10.09 8.78
CA ILE A 76 17.92 -9.33 7.91
C ILE A 76 18.17 -9.69 6.44
N ASN A 77 19.43 -9.74 6.00
CA ASN A 77 19.78 -10.13 4.64
C ASN A 77 19.28 -11.54 4.29
N ALA A 78 19.37 -12.49 5.22
CA ALA A 78 18.87 -13.85 5.00
C ALA A 78 17.34 -13.89 4.83
N ILE A 79 16.60 -13.03 5.51
CA ILE A 79 15.14 -12.91 5.35
C ILE A 79 14.83 -12.31 3.98
N ILE A 80 15.48 -11.19 3.60
CA ILE A 80 15.28 -10.53 2.30
C ILE A 80 15.62 -11.47 1.14
N GLU A 81 16.74 -12.19 1.20
CA GLU A 81 17.16 -13.16 0.17
C GLU A 81 16.13 -14.29 -0.04
N ASN A 82 15.38 -14.65 0.99
CA ASN A 82 14.35 -15.68 0.94
C ASN A 82 12.95 -15.14 0.62
N SER A 83 12.79 -13.86 0.35
CA SER A 83 11.55 -13.22 -0.07
C SER A 83 11.54 -12.93 -1.57
N ASP A 84 10.35 -12.78 -2.13
CA ASP A 84 10.13 -12.39 -3.53
C ASP A 84 9.63 -10.94 -3.61
N THR A 85 8.95 -10.45 -2.55
CA THR A 85 8.36 -9.11 -2.51
C THR A 85 8.49 -8.50 -1.13
N ILE A 86 8.85 -7.24 -1.06
CA ILE A 86 8.81 -6.40 0.16
C ILE A 86 7.59 -5.49 0.10
N ILE A 87 6.78 -5.52 1.14
CA ILE A 87 5.62 -4.65 1.35
C ILE A 87 5.95 -3.69 2.49
N GLY A 88 5.60 -2.41 2.33
CA GLY A 88 5.75 -1.41 3.39
C GLY A 88 4.75 -0.27 3.24
N TYR A 89 4.79 0.65 4.18
CA TYR A 89 4.04 1.90 4.13
C TYR A 89 5.03 3.06 3.98
N ASN A 90 5.25 3.56 2.77
CA ASN A 90 6.41 4.32 2.33
C ASN A 90 7.67 3.46 2.22
N THR A 91 7.55 2.33 1.57
CA THR A 91 8.53 1.22 1.52
C THR A 91 9.94 1.65 1.18
N GLN A 92 10.13 2.66 0.34
CA GLN A 92 11.46 3.15 -0.05
C GLN A 92 12.21 3.83 1.10
N PHE A 93 11.50 4.36 2.09
CA PHE A 93 12.09 4.90 3.31
C PHE A 93 12.82 3.80 4.10
N ASP A 94 12.14 2.70 4.38
CA ASP A 94 12.68 1.57 5.14
C ASP A 94 13.83 0.89 4.42
N ILE A 95 13.66 0.65 3.11
CA ILE A 95 14.70 0.10 2.25
C ILE A 95 15.94 1.01 2.23
N GLY A 96 15.74 2.33 2.19
CA GLY A 96 16.83 3.31 2.22
C GLY A 96 17.64 3.21 3.51
N PHE A 97 17.00 3.12 4.67
CA PHE A 97 17.67 2.94 5.95
C PHE A 97 18.38 1.58 6.04
N LEU A 98 17.74 0.50 5.59
CA LEU A 98 18.36 -0.82 5.57
C LEU A 98 19.60 -0.84 4.66
N LYS A 99 19.52 -0.31 3.43
CA LYS A 99 20.66 -0.23 2.49
C LYS A 99 21.80 0.62 3.05
N ALA A 100 21.51 1.75 3.69
CA ALA A 100 22.53 2.60 4.34
C ALA A 100 23.28 1.87 5.45
N ASN A 101 22.66 0.86 6.06
CA ASN A 101 23.24 0.02 7.11
C ASN A 101 23.77 -1.33 6.62
N GLY A 102 23.94 -1.50 5.30
CA GLY A 102 24.58 -2.67 4.70
C GLY A 102 23.62 -3.82 4.35
N ALA A 103 22.31 -3.57 4.35
CA ALA A 103 21.38 -4.55 3.81
C ALA A 103 21.56 -4.70 2.30
N ILE A 104 21.42 -5.94 1.84
CA ILE A 104 21.47 -6.32 0.43
C ILE A 104 20.03 -6.51 -0.04
N VAL A 105 19.50 -5.50 -0.69
CA VAL A 105 18.18 -5.56 -1.34
C VAL A 105 18.42 -5.62 -2.84
N PRO A 106 18.13 -6.76 -3.50
CA PRO A 106 18.28 -6.92 -4.94
C PRO A 106 17.46 -5.85 -5.71
N ASP A 107 18.03 -5.35 -6.82
CA ASP A 107 17.36 -4.31 -7.62
C ASP A 107 16.12 -4.83 -8.35
N ASP A 108 16.02 -6.15 -8.57
CA ASP A 108 14.90 -6.86 -9.18
C ASP A 108 13.89 -7.41 -8.16
N LEU A 109 14.10 -7.15 -6.87
CA LEU A 109 13.15 -7.54 -5.83
C LEU A 109 11.91 -6.65 -5.92
N GLU A 110 10.75 -7.26 -6.05
CA GLU A 110 9.49 -6.55 -6.12
C GLU A 110 9.21 -5.79 -4.82
N THR A 111 8.71 -4.56 -4.95
CA THR A 111 8.31 -3.75 -3.80
C THR A 111 6.89 -3.25 -3.97
N VAL A 112 6.11 -3.31 -2.90
CA VAL A 112 4.75 -2.75 -2.84
C VAL A 112 4.74 -1.63 -1.81
N ASP A 113 4.23 -0.47 -2.22
CA ASP A 113 4.03 0.67 -1.33
C ASP A 113 2.53 0.87 -1.06
N VAL A 114 2.10 0.39 0.12
CA VAL A 114 0.69 0.45 0.55
C VAL A 114 0.22 1.90 0.73
N MET A 115 1.12 2.85 1.04
CA MET A 115 0.78 4.27 1.15
C MET A 115 0.37 4.84 -0.22
N GLU A 116 1.11 4.49 -1.27
CA GLU A 116 0.80 4.96 -2.64
C GLU A 116 -0.51 4.35 -3.16
N ASP A 117 -0.75 3.08 -2.89
CA ASP A 117 -1.97 2.40 -3.30
C ASP A 117 -3.18 2.94 -2.53
N PHE A 118 -3.06 3.12 -1.20
CA PHE A 118 -4.12 3.72 -0.41
C PHE A 118 -4.40 5.18 -0.80
N ALA A 119 -3.38 5.96 -1.15
CA ALA A 119 -3.55 7.35 -1.58
C ALA A 119 -4.50 7.47 -2.79
N LYS A 120 -4.40 6.53 -3.74
CA LYS A 120 -5.27 6.45 -4.93
C LYS A 120 -6.71 6.11 -4.55
N ILE A 121 -6.89 5.16 -3.62
CA ILE A 121 -8.20 4.74 -3.12
C ILE A 121 -8.86 5.85 -2.30
N TYR A 122 -8.07 6.54 -1.45
CA TYR A 122 -8.55 7.66 -0.65
C TYR A 122 -8.96 8.87 -1.51
N GLY A 123 -8.31 9.06 -2.68
CA GLY A 123 -8.76 9.95 -3.74
C GLY A 123 -8.48 11.45 -3.52
N GLU A 124 -7.72 11.86 -2.50
CA GLU A 124 -7.39 13.29 -2.27
C GLU A 124 -6.30 13.75 -3.25
N TRP A 125 -6.71 14.47 -4.30
CA TRP A 125 -5.80 14.98 -5.33
C TRP A 125 -5.04 16.22 -4.87
N ASN A 126 -3.74 16.26 -5.14
CA ASN A 126 -2.89 17.43 -4.93
C ASN A 126 -2.47 18.03 -6.29
N SER A 127 -3.20 19.06 -6.73
CA SER A 127 -2.96 19.73 -8.01
C SER A 127 -1.58 20.39 -8.12
N ALA A 128 -0.98 20.81 -7.01
CA ALA A 128 0.36 21.39 -6.99
C ALA A 128 1.46 20.36 -7.26
N ARG A 129 1.22 19.08 -6.95
CA ARG A 129 2.16 17.98 -7.16
C ARG A 129 1.79 17.10 -8.36
N GLY A 130 0.57 17.22 -8.88
CA GLY A 130 0.08 16.34 -9.94
C GLY A 130 -0.05 14.87 -9.51
N SER A 131 -0.35 14.61 -8.22
CA SER A 131 -0.47 13.27 -7.66
C SER A 131 -1.48 13.21 -6.53
N TYR A 132 -1.94 12.03 -6.17
CA TYR A 132 -2.73 11.84 -4.97
C TYR A 132 -1.92 12.15 -3.71
N LYS A 133 -2.58 12.70 -2.71
CA LYS A 133 -1.95 13.06 -1.44
C LYS A 133 -1.79 11.80 -0.58
N TRP A 134 -0.57 11.53 -0.20
CA TRP A 134 -0.25 10.46 0.75
C TRP A 134 -0.97 10.66 2.07
N GLN A 135 -1.51 9.60 2.60
CA GLN A 135 -2.17 9.55 3.89
C GLN A 135 -1.28 8.85 4.91
N LYS A 136 -1.45 9.16 6.18
CA LYS A 136 -0.74 8.43 7.25
C LYS A 136 -1.26 7.01 7.37
N LEU A 137 -0.41 6.08 7.81
CA LEU A 137 -0.81 4.69 8.09
C LEU A 137 -1.99 4.63 9.08
N THR A 138 -1.96 5.46 10.12
CA THR A 138 -3.07 5.55 11.09
C THR A 138 -4.39 5.94 10.44
N ARG A 139 -4.36 6.78 9.41
CA ARG A 139 -5.57 7.15 8.64
C ARG A 139 -6.05 6.00 7.77
N ALA A 140 -5.13 5.28 7.12
CA ALA A 140 -5.49 4.11 6.30
C ALA A 140 -6.05 2.98 7.17
N ALA A 141 -5.42 2.72 8.29
CA ALA A 141 -5.87 1.75 9.28
C ALA A 141 -7.27 2.11 9.83
N GLU A 142 -7.51 3.38 10.19
CA GLU A 142 -8.82 3.88 10.64
C GLU A 142 -9.89 3.74 9.56
N TYR A 143 -9.54 4.05 8.30
CA TYR A 143 -10.45 3.98 7.16
C TYR A 143 -11.04 2.58 6.98
N TYR A 144 -10.21 1.54 7.18
CA TYR A 144 -10.63 0.15 7.09
C TYR A 144 -11.06 -0.47 8.43
N GLY A 145 -11.06 0.29 9.53
CA GLY A 145 -11.51 -0.16 10.84
C GLY A 145 -10.52 -1.05 11.58
N TYR A 146 -9.20 -0.83 11.39
CA TYR A 146 -8.18 -1.52 12.18
C TYR A 146 -8.28 -1.16 13.66
N ASP A 147 -8.29 -2.17 14.51
CA ASP A 147 -8.37 -2.00 15.96
C ASP A 147 -6.99 -2.17 16.60
N TRP A 148 -6.34 -1.05 16.88
CA TRP A 148 -5.03 -1.00 17.53
C TRP A 148 -5.03 -1.63 18.93
N SER A 149 -6.19 -1.78 19.60
CA SER A 149 -6.27 -2.35 20.96
C SER A 149 -6.15 -3.88 21.01
N GLN A 150 -6.21 -4.55 19.85
CA GLN A 150 -6.13 -6.01 19.77
C GLN A 150 -4.72 -6.57 19.97
N ARG A 151 -3.70 -5.70 19.95
CA ARG A 151 -2.29 -6.05 20.13
C ARG A 151 -1.64 -5.18 21.19
N ALA A 152 -0.49 -5.60 21.69
CA ALA A 152 0.29 -4.82 22.65
C ALA A 152 1.03 -3.65 21.98
N GLU A 153 1.35 -3.82 20.69
CA GLU A 153 2.06 -2.86 19.87
C GLU A 153 1.10 -1.75 19.45
N THR A 154 1.54 -0.52 19.58
CA THR A 154 0.79 0.69 19.19
C THR A 154 1.32 1.28 17.90
N ALA A 155 0.63 2.27 17.36
CA ALA A 155 1.14 3.08 16.26
C ALA A 155 2.50 3.73 16.63
N HIS A 156 3.37 3.86 15.64
CA HIS A 156 4.77 4.29 15.80
C HIS A 156 5.62 3.33 16.65
N ASN A 157 5.32 2.05 16.57
CA ASN A 157 6.18 0.94 16.90
C ASN A 157 6.26 0.09 15.62
N SER A 158 7.46 -0.19 15.13
CA SER A 158 7.61 -0.80 13.80
C SER A 158 6.88 -2.15 13.67
N LEU A 159 6.80 -2.96 14.72
CA LEU A 159 6.02 -4.20 14.67
C LEU A 159 4.51 -3.93 14.59
N GLY A 160 4.01 -2.94 15.33
CA GLY A 160 2.62 -2.48 15.26
C GLY A 160 2.28 -1.95 13.87
N ASP A 161 3.18 -1.16 13.29
CA ASP A 161 3.02 -0.57 11.97
C ASP A 161 3.12 -1.63 10.86
N CYS A 162 3.95 -2.69 11.01
CA CYS A 162 3.92 -3.87 10.14
C CYS A 162 2.53 -4.54 10.12
N TYR A 163 1.92 -4.75 11.29
CA TYR A 163 0.59 -5.37 11.36
C TYR A 163 -0.51 -4.50 10.76
N ALA A 164 -0.46 -3.18 11.00
CA ALA A 164 -1.40 -2.25 10.39
C ALA A 164 -1.24 -2.18 8.87
N THR A 165 0.01 -2.20 8.38
CA THR A 165 0.33 -2.23 6.95
C THR A 165 -0.18 -3.51 6.30
N LEU A 166 0.05 -4.68 6.91
CA LEU A 166 -0.50 -5.96 6.43
C LEU A 166 -2.03 -5.92 6.36
N PHE A 167 -2.68 -5.41 7.41
CA PHE A 167 -4.14 -5.28 7.44
C PHE A 167 -4.66 -4.39 6.30
N VAL A 168 -4.05 -3.21 6.09
CA VAL A 168 -4.43 -2.30 4.99
C VAL A 168 -4.16 -2.95 3.64
N TYR A 169 -3.01 -3.61 3.47
CA TYR A 169 -2.67 -4.35 2.25
C TYR A 169 -3.71 -5.43 1.94
N ASP A 170 -4.11 -6.21 2.94
CA ASP A 170 -5.14 -7.23 2.77
C ASP A 170 -6.48 -6.62 2.36
N LYS A 171 -6.89 -5.52 3.01
CA LYS A 171 -8.12 -4.81 2.66
C LYS A 171 -8.12 -4.28 1.22
N ILE A 172 -7.01 -3.74 0.77
CA ILE A 172 -6.84 -3.24 -0.61
C ILE A 172 -6.93 -4.38 -1.63
N ASN A 173 -6.41 -5.57 -1.29
CA ASN A 173 -6.24 -6.66 -2.25
C ASN A 173 -7.30 -7.77 -2.16
N THR A 174 -8.00 -7.89 -1.02
CA THR A 174 -8.95 -8.99 -0.78
C THR A 174 -10.38 -8.56 -0.56
N ASP A 175 -10.61 -7.36 0.01
CA ASP A 175 -11.97 -6.85 0.18
C ASP A 175 -12.55 -6.52 -1.20
N THR A 176 -13.70 -7.07 -1.48
CA THR A 176 -14.41 -6.81 -2.74
C THR A 176 -15.50 -5.78 -2.52
N MET A 177 -15.63 -4.85 -3.46
CA MET A 177 -16.75 -3.93 -3.56
C MET A 177 -17.72 -4.43 -4.63
N VAL A 178 -19.03 -4.39 -4.34
CA VAL A 178 -20.04 -4.77 -5.31
C VAL A 178 -20.55 -3.52 -6.01
N ILE A 179 -20.25 -3.39 -7.29
CA ILE A 179 -20.86 -2.36 -8.13
C ILE A 179 -22.16 -2.91 -8.70
N GLU A 180 -23.29 -2.43 -8.19
CA GLU A 180 -24.61 -2.79 -8.72
C GLU A 180 -24.96 -1.94 -9.95
N ARG A 181 -25.46 -2.60 -11.00
CA ARG A 181 -25.98 -1.95 -12.21
C ARG A 181 -27.29 -2.55 -12.65
N VAL A 182 -28.06 -1.74 -13.33
CA VAL A 182 -29.25 -2.20 -14.02
C VAL A 182 -28.93 -2.38 -15.50
N ILE A 183 -28.85 -3.65 -15.95
CA ILE A 183 -28.65 -4.03 -17.35
C ILE A 183 -29.91 -4.78 -17.78
N ASP A 184 -30.57 -4.29 -18.83
CA ASP A 184 -31.82 -4.86 -19.38
C ASP A 184 -32.89 -5.06 -18.28
N GLY A 185 -32.98 -4.10 -17.34
CA GLY A 185 -33.96 -4.13 -16.23
C GLY A 185 -33.61 -5.09 -15.09
N LYS A 186 -32.45 -5.74 -15.10
CA LYS A 186 -31.97 -6.62 -14.03
C LYS A 186 -30.82 -5.96 -13.29
N ARG A 187 -30.79 -6.07 -11.96
CA ARG A 187 -29.62 -5.70 -11.15
C ARG A 187 -28.54 -6.74 -11.31
N VAL A 188 -27.35 -6.29 -11.66
CA VAL A 188 -26.16 -7.13 -11.80
C VAL A 188 -25.08 -6.51 -10.92
N GLY A 189 -24.55 -7.29 -9.97
CA GLY A 189 -23.42 -6.91 -9.11
C GLY A 189 -22.11 -7.41 -9.70
N ILE A 190 -21.09 -6.57 -9.72
CA ILE A 190 -19.69 -6.93 -10.03
C ILE A 190 -18.90 -6.72 -8.76
N GLU A 191 -18.24 -7.77 -8.29
CA GLU A 191 -17.28 -7.65 -7.20
C GLU A 191 -15.92 -7.26 -7.78
N LEU A 192 -15.36 -6.14 -7.29
CA LEU A 192 -14.03 -5.64 -7.64
C LEU A 192 -13.26 -5.37 -6.37
N THR A 193 -11.98 -5.72 -6.35
CA THR A 193 -11.09 -5.30 -5.28
C THR A 193 -10.74 -3.81 -5.43
N PRO A 194 -10.42 -3.10 -4.33
CA PRO A 194 -9.89 -1.74 -4.40
C PRO A 194 -8.66 -1.61 -5.29
N ALA A 195 -7.81 -2.64 -5.34
CA ALA A 195 -6.66 -2.68 -6.26
C ALA A 195 -7.09 -2.69 -7.72
N GLU A 196 -8.09 -3.50 -8.10
CA GLU A 196 -8.63 -3.52 -9.47
C GLU A 196 -9.26 -2.20 -9.87
N ILE A 197 -9.99 -1.56 -8.94
CA ILE A 197 -10.55 -0.23 -9.15
C ILE A 197 -9.42 0.80 -9.32
N SER A 198 -8.41 0.79 -8.45
CA SER A 198 -7.24 1.66 -8.56
C SER A 198 -6.51 1.47 -9.87
N GLN A 199 -6.27 0.22 -10.31
CA GLN A 199 -5.65 -0.08 -11.60
C GLN A 199 -6.49 0.45 -12.77
N ALA A 200 -7.81 0.39 -12.69
CA ALA A 200 -8.69 0.96 -13.72
C ALA A 200 -8.50 2.49 -13.87
N TYR A 201 -8.22 3.20 -12.77
CA TYR A 201 -7.84 4.62 -12.82
C TYR A 201 -6.42 4.86 -13.35
N TYR A 202 -5.49 3.94 -13.09
CA TYR A 202 -4.09 4.03 -13.56
C TYR A 202 -3.94 3.82 -15.07
N ILE A 203 -4.83 3.03 -15.67
CA ILE A 203 -4.87 2.78 -17.12
C ILE A 203 -5.06 4.08 -17.91
N LYS A 204 -5.56 5.15 -17.27
CA LYS A 204 -5.73 6.46 -17.88
C LYS A 204 -4.41 7.12 -18.30
N GLU A 205 -3.33 6.93 -17.56
CA GLU A 205 -2.05 7.61 -17.82
C GLU A 205 -1.19 6.92 -18.90
N ASN A 206 -1.59 5.72 -19.36
CA ASN A 206 -0.84 4.95 -20.33
C ASN A 206 -1.80 4.41 -21.42
N ASP A 207 -2.00 5.19 -22.47
CA ASP A 207 -2.92 4.88 -23.58
C ASP A 207 -2.64 3.52 -24.23
N ASP A 208 -1.36 3.10 -24.35
CA ASP A 208 -0.97 1.82 -24.95
C ASP A 208 -1.45 0.65 -24.08
N ARG A 209 -1.25 0.74 -22.76
CA ARG A 209 -1.67 -0.30 -21.81
C ARG A 209 -3.19 -0.42 -21.69
N ARG A 210 -3.90 0.72 -21.79
CA ARG A 210 -5.37 0.75 -21.86
C ARG A 210 -5.87 0.01 -23.08
N GLN A 211 -5.28 0.26 -24.25
CA GLN A 211 -5.68 -0.40 -25.51
C GLN A 211 -5.39 -1.89 -25.46
N ASP A 212 -4.28 -2.32 -24.86
CA ASP A 212 -3.95 -3.74 -24.69
C ASP A 212 -4.99 -4.46 -23.81
N ILE A 213 -5.45 -3.84 -22.74
CA ILE A 213 -6.49 -4.40 -21.87
C ILE A 213 -7.84 -4.44 -22.59
N LEU A 214 -8.20 -3.39 -23.33
CA LEU A 214 -9.43 -3.37 -24.12
C LEU A 214 -9.41 -4.44 -25.20
N ASN A 215 -8.26 -4.65 -25.84
CA ASN A 215 -8.08 -5.71 -26.84
C ASN A 215 -8.18 -7.10 -26.18
N ALA A 216 -7.53 -7.30 -25.03
CA ALA A 216 -7.64 -8.55 -24.28
C ALA A 216 -9.08 -8.86 -23.83
N LEU A 217 -9.84 -7.83 -23.40
CA LEU A 217 -11.24 -7.98 -23.04
C LEU A 217 -12.14 -8.28 -24.25
N ASP A 218 -11.80 -7.78 -25.45
CA ASP A 218 -12.53 -8.05 -26.69
C ASP A 218 -12.29 -9.47 -27.22
N GLU A 219 -11.13 -10.06 -26.92
CA GLU A 219 -10.75 -11.43 -27.31
C GLU A 219 -11.29 -12.51 -26.35
N MET A 220 -11.84 -12.12 -25.20
CA MET A 220 -12.35 -13.06 -24.18
C MET A 220 -13.83 -13.36 -24.42
N ASP A 221 -14.19 -14.66 -24.52
CA ASP A 221 -15.59 -15.11 -24.59
C ASP A 221 -16.32 -14.94 -23.25
N SER A 222 -15.61 -14.97 -22.13
CA SER A 222 -16.12 -14.69 -20.79
C SER A 222 -14.99 -14.39 -19.82
N LEU A 223 -15.25 -13.53 -18.82
CA LEU A 223 -14.35 -13.27 -17.71
C LEU A 223 -14.94 -13.85 -16.44
N LYS A 224 -14.10 -14.52 -15.66
CA LYS A 224 -14.49 -15.03 -14.35
C LYS A 224 -13.89 -14.13 -13.26
N ILE A 225 -14.76 -13.44 -12.51
CA ILE A 225 -14.36 -12.65 -11.35
C ILE A 225 -14.95 -13.35 -10.11
N GLY A 226 -14.09 -13.90 -9.27
CA GLY A 226 -14.53 -14.73 -8.16
C GLY A 226 -15.31 -15.95 -8.65
N ASN A 227 -16.58 -16.09 -8.23
CA ASN A 227 -17.47 -17.19 -8.64
C ASN A 227 -18.47 -16.79 -9.74
N ILE A 228 -18.34 -15.60 -10.32
CA ILE A 228 -19.29 -15.04 -11.30
C ILE A 228 -18.70 -15.13 -12.72
N ASP A 229 -19.39 -15.84 -13.61
CA ASP A 229 -19.08 -15.84 -15.03
C ASP A 229 -19.71 -14.60 -15.67
N ILE A 230 -18.88 -13.73 -16.25
CA ILE A 230 -19.32 -12.48 -16.90
C ILE A 230 -19.29 -12.68 -18.40
N SER A 231 -20.44 -12.51 -19.06
CA SER A 231 -20.54 -12.68 -20.50
C SER A 231 -19.80 -11.55 -21.26
N ASN A 232 -19.32 -11.84 -22.46
CA ASN A 232 -18.66 -10.88 -23.36
C ASN A 232 -19.54 -9.63 -23.63
N ASP A 233 -20.88 -9.79 -23.73
CA ASP A 233 -21.81 -8.67 -23.88
C ASP A 233 -21.85 -7.75 -22.67
N PHE A 234 -21.69 -8.32 -21.48
CA PHE A 234 -21.56 -7.56 -20.22
C PHE A 234 -20.22 -6.81 -20.16
N LEU A 235 -19.11 -7.46 -20.55
CA LEU A 235 -17.79 -6.83 -20.61
C LEU A 235 -17.78 -5.65 -21.57
N LYS A 236 -18.39 -5.77 -22.75
CA LYS A 236 -18.54 -4.66 -23.71
C LYS A 236 -19.32 -3.49 -23.15
N LYS A 237 -20.42 -3.75 -22.41
CA LYS A 237 -21.23 -2.73 -21.74
C LYS A 237 -20.46 -2.10 -20.56
N SER A 238 -19.67 -2.88 -19.84
CA SER A 238 -18.81 -2.40 -18.76
C SER A 238 -17.64 -1.58 -19.28
N THR A 239 -17.06 -1.97 -20.41
CA THR A 239 -16.02 -1.21 -21.12
C THR A 239 -16.57 0.16 -21.58
N THR A 240 -17.81 0.21 -22.08
CA THR A 240 -18.47 1.47 -22.41
C THR A 240 -18.63 2.37 -21.19
N PHE A 241 -18.94 1.79 -20.05
CA PHE A 241 -19.03 2.56 -18.81
C PHE A 241 -17.67 3.02 -18.27
N ILE A 242 -16.66 2.15 -18.28
CA ILE A 242 -15.29 2.54 -17.93
C ILE A 242 -14.84 3.68 -18.84
N ASN A 243 -15.13 3.58 -20.14
CA ASN A 243 -14.87 4.66 -21.09
C ASN A 243 -15.70 5.92 -20.81
N ASP A 244 -16.95 5.81 -20.39
CA ASP A 244 -17.78 6.94 -19.98
C ASP A 244 -17.26 7.60 -18.69
N VAL A 245 -16.83 6.79 -17.72
CA VAL A 245 -16.19 7.30 -16.49
C VAL A 245 -14.88 7.98 -16.82
N ILE A 246 -14.03 7.36 -17.66
CA ILE A 246 -12.78 7.94 -18.12
C ILE A 246 -13.03 9.22 -18.91
N TYR A 247 -14.00 9.22 -19.85
CA TYR A 247 -14.34 10.40 -20.64
C TYR A 247 -14.86 11.55 -19.77
N ARG A 248 -15.70 11.25 -18.77
CA ARG A 248 -16.15 12.25 -17.79
C ARG A 248 -14.98 12.78 -16.98
N TYR A 249 -14.07 11.90 -16.57
CA TYR A 249 -12.86 12.26 -15.84
C TYR A 249 -11.90 13.13 -16.69
N GLU A 250 -11.76 12.84 -17.99
CA GLU A 250 -10.96 13.66 -18.92
C GLU A 250 -11.52 15.06 -19.14
N LYS A 251 -12.84 15.22 -19.03
CA LYS A 251 -13.49 16.53 -19.05
C LYS A 251 -13.48 17.29 -17.72
N MET A 252 -13.11 16.59 -16.64
CA MET A 252 -13.08 17.15 -15.29
C MET A 252 -11.83 17.98 -14.98
N ASP A 253 -10.82 18.00 -15.85
CA ASP A 253 -9.66 18.90 -15.70
C ASP A 253 -10.05 20.38 -15.68
N ASP A 254 -11.29 20.71 -16.05
CA ASP A 254 -11.78 22.08 -16.07
C ASP A 254 -12.64 22.50 -14.85
N HIS A 255 -13.17 21.58 -14.02
CA HIS A 255 -14.06 21.96 -12.89
C HIS A 255 -14.03 20.99 -11.70
N LEU A 256 -13.53 21.46 -10.56
CA LEU A 256 -13.43 20.74 -9.27
C LEU A 256 -14.80 20.31 -8.69
N GLU A 257 -15.90 20.98 -9.08
CA GLU A 257 -17.26 20.65 -8.62
C GLU A 257 -17.81 19.36 -9.23
N ASP A 258 -17.41 19.03 -10.45
CA ASP A 258 -17.82 17.78 -11.11
C ASP A 258 -17.11 16.56 -10.51
N TYR A 259 -15.94 16.76 -9.88
CA TYR A 259 -15.18 15.72 -9.20
C TYR A 259 -15.93 15.12 -8.00
N ASN A 260 -16.53 15.96 -7.18
CA ASN A 260 -17.34 15.53 -6.04
C ASN A 260 -18.62 14.81 -6.47
N MET A 261 -19.25 15.22 -7.58
CA MET A 261 -20.41 14.54 -8.14
C MET A 261 -20.05 13.15 -8.70
N ALA A 262 -18.89 12.99 -9.34
CA ALA A 262 -18.45 11.68 -9.82
C ALA A 262 -18.07 10.72 -8.67
N ILE A 263 -17.56 11.23 -7.55
CA ILE A 263 -17.35 10.45 -6.31
C ILE A 263 -18.68 10.13 -5.65
N GLU A 264 -19.66 11.04 -5.66
CA GLU A 264 -21.01 10.76 -5.15
C GLU A 264 -21.74 9.72 -6.01
N ASP A 265 -21.58 9.75 -7.33
CA ASP A 265 -22.09 8.70 -8.23
C ASP A 265 -21.37 7.36 -8.05
N LEU A 266 -20.08 7.37 -7.64
CA LEU A 266 -19.32 6.19 -7.20
C LEU A 266 -19.67 5.77 -5.76
N SER A 267 -20.21 6.67 -4.93
CA SER A 267 -20.67 6.36 -3.55
C SER A 267 -22.00 5.61 -3.51
N LEU A 268 -22.62 5.33 -4.65
CA LEU A 268 -23.63 4.27 -4.82
C LEU A 268 -23.01 2.86 -4.78
N ILE A 269 -21.72 2.77 -4.50
CA ILE A 269 -21.04 1.56 -4.06
C ILE A 269 -21.42 1.37 -2.59
N HIS A 270 -22.36 0.50 -2.33
CA HIS A 270 -22.60 0.03 -0.97
C HIS A 270 -21.44 -0.88 -0.55
N ILE A 271 -20.66 -0.39 0.43
CA ILE A 271 -19.69 -1.18 1.19
C ILE A 271 -20.43 -2.20 2.03
#